data_3d76b1f4ef6b4c7bdda87b6788a02059
#
_entry.id   3d76b1f4ef6b4c7bdda87b6788a02059
#
_cell.length_a   1.000
_cell.length_b   1.000
_cell.length_c   1.000
_cell.angle_alpha   90.00
_cell.angle_beta   90.00
_cell.angle_gamma   90.00
#
_symmetry.space_group_name_H-M   'P 1'
#
loop_
_entity.id
_entity.type
_entity.pdbx_description
1 polymer ?
#
loop_
_entity_poly.entity_id
_entity_poly.type
_entity_poly.pdbx_seq_one_letter_code
_entity_poly.pdbx_strand_id
1 'polypeptide(L)'
;MLKTSVLITAFKQFNVLNQTLKLSSLQSRTNRHDSVNLSREFHFSLPRMKLEDRRKMLLSMPKKDEGTEGESSIFIDSIKSQDDMFPNEDTPNMLFNGIPFKEVPICNIRSSRNNTIMTLTDPKTGLTRVIRSCGIEGFKNTRKGTNVAAQATALTFSSILLERGVKTVRVVVRGTGPGRMSAIKGLQLGGLNIISVSDTTPVSFNPPRPPRPRSL
;
A
#
# COMPACT_ATOMS: atom_id res chain seq x y z
N MET A 1 -29.16 -32.81 -27.09
CA MET A 1 -30.09 -32.75 -25.94
C MET A 1 -29.52 -33.27 -24.60
N LEU A 2 -28.22 -33.52 -24.46
CA LEU A 2 -27.59 -34.06 -23.21
C LEU A 2 -26.92 -33.04 -22.30
N LYS A 3 -26.83 -31.77 -22.69
CA LYS A 3 -26.17 -30.71 -21.87
C LYS A 3 -27.11 -29.97 -20.90
N THR A 4 -28.42 -30.05 -21.09
CA THR A 4 -29.38 -29.34 -20.22
C THR A 4 -29.78 -30.15 -18.98
N SER A 5 -29.68 -31.47 -18.99
CA SER A 5 -30.02 -32.34 -17.85
C SER A 5 -28.98 -32.26 -16.71
N VAL A 6 -27.69 -32.10 -17.05
CA VAL A 6 -26.60 -32.02 -16.06
C VAL A 6 -26.64 -30.69 -15.29
N LEU A 7 -27.04 -29.59 -15.94
CA LEU A 7 -27.18 -28.29 -15.30
C LEU A 7 -28.37 -28.25 -14.33
N ILE A 8 -29.46 -28.93 -14.64
CA ILE A 8 -30.65 -28.98 -13.76
C ILE A 8 -30.38 -29.81 -12.51
N THR A 9 -29.61 -30.90 -12.63
CA THR A 9 -29.22 -31.73 -11.47
C THR A 9 -28.23 -31.00 -10.56
N ALA A 10 -27.27 -30.25 -11.10
CA ALA A 10 -26.35 -29.44 -10.31
C ALA A 10 -27.07 -28.30 -9.56
N PHE A 11 -28.07 -27.69 -10.18
CA PHE A 11 -28.86 -26.61 -9.53
C PHE A 11 -29.77 -27.14 -8.42
N LYS A 12 -30.32 -28.37 -8.55
CA LYS A 12 -31.08 -29.05 -7.51
C LYS A 12 -30.22 -29.43 -6.30
N GLN A 13 -29.00 -29.92 -6.52
CA GLN A 13 -28.04 -30.21 -5.42
C GLN A 13 -27.60 -28.95 -4.68
N PHE A 14 -27.40 -27.82 -5.38
CA PHE A 14 -27.04 -26.54 -4.73
C PHE A 14 -28.15 -25.99 -3.85
N ASN A 15 -29.43 -26.16 -4.25
CA ASN A 15 -30.59 -25.75 -3.44
C ASN A 15 -30.79 -26.63 -2.19
N VAL A 16 -30.51 -27.93 -2.25
CA VAL A 16 -30.57 -28.82 -1.12
C VAL A 16 -29.51 -28.50 -0.07
N LEU A 17 -28.25 -28.18 -0.51
CA LEU A 17 -27.17 -27.74 0.37
C LEU A 17 -27.48 -26.42 1.08
N ASN A 18 -28.10 -25.46 0.40
CA ASN A 18 -28.51 -24.20 1.01
C ASN A 18 -29.68 -24.35 2.01
N GLN A 19 -30.55 -25.34 1.82
CA GLN A 19 -31.61 -25.63 2.79
C GLN A 19 -31.07 -26.32 4.04
N THR A 20 -30.10 -27.22 3.92
CA THR A 20 -29.44 -27.85 5.09
C THR A 20 -28.64 -26.86 5.92
N LEU A 21 -27.96 -25.89 5.28
CA LEU A 21 -27.24 -24.80 5.96
C LEU A 21 -28.21 -23.84 6.69
N LYS A 22 -29.41 -23.59 6.15
CA LYS A 22 -30.42 -22.77 6.81
C LYS A 22 -31.08 -23.50 8.01
N LEU A 23 -31.25 -24.81 7.95
CA LEU A 23 -31.77 -25.60 9.06
C LEU A 23 -30.79 -25.71 10.22
N SER A 24 -29.51 -25.84 9.98
CA SER A 24 -28.47 -25.84 11.02
C SER A 24 -28.35 -24.49 11.74
N SER A 25 -28.60 -23.37 11.06
CA SER A 25 -28.58 -22.03 11.67
C SER A 25 -29.84 -21.71 12.50
N LEU A 26 -30.95 -22.44 12.29
CA LEU A 26 -32.19 -22.28 13.06
C LEU A 26 -32.19 -23.13 14.35
N GLN A 27 -31.50 -24.28 14.38
CA GLN A 27 -31.41 -25.10 15.58
C GLN A 27 -30.51 -24.52 16.68
N SER A 28 -29.60 -23.59 16.36
CA SER A 28 -28.75 -22.93 17.36
C SER A 28 -29.42 -21.73 18.06
N ARG A 29 -30.70 -21.41 17.73
CA ARG A 29 -31.40 -20.24 18.28
C ARG A 29 -32.43 -20.53 19.36
N THR A 30 -32.70 -21.80 19.70
CA THR A 30 -33.78 -22.16 20.62
C THR A 30 -33.36 -22.56 22.04
N ASN A 31 -32.08 -22.51 22.42
CA ASN A 31 -31.63 -22.80 23.77
C ASN A 31 -30.95 -21.58 24.42
N ARG A 32 -31.71 -20.51 24.66
CA ARG A 32 -31.32 -19.43 25.59
C ARG A 32 -32.52 -18.98 26.41
N HIS A 33 -32.97 -19.85 27.30
CA HIS A 33 -33.69 -19.49 28.49
C HIS A 33 -33.00 -20.20 29.65
N ASP A 34 -31.89 -19.63 30.08
CA ASP A 34 -31.37 -19.87 31.41
C ASP A 34 -31.01 -18.54 32.05
N SER A 35 -31.63 -18.37 33.18
CA SER A 35 -31.58 -17.31 34.16
C SER A 35 -30.23 -16.60 34.24
N VAL A 36 -30.25 -15.30 33.94
CA VAL A 36 -29.11 -14.39 34.15
C VAL A 36 -28.93 -14.20 35.66
N ASN A 37 -28.10 -15.02 36.27
CA ASN A 37 -27.47 -14.68 37.54
C ASN A 37 -26.39 -13.65 37.26
N LEU A 38 -26.71 -12.38 37.49
CA LEU A 38 -25.82 -11.25 37.49
C LEU A 38 -24.93 -11.28 38.75
N SER A 39 -24.08 -12.28 38.88
CA SER A 39 -22.88 -12.15 39.70
C SER A 39 -21.76 -11.60 38.80
N ARG A 40 -21.54 -10.29 38.88
CA ARG A 40 -20.31 -9.67 38.36
C ARG A 40 -19.14 -10.23 39.16
N GLU A 41 -18.57 -11.33 38.68
CA GLU A 41 -17.25 -11.74 39.15
C GLU A 41 -16.22 -10.70 38.70
N PHE A 42 -15.75 -9.92 39.65
CA PHE A 42 -14.56 -9.08 39.48
C PHE A 42 -13.37 -10.00 39.27
N HIS A 43 -13.03 -10.30 38.02
CA HIS A 43 -11.76 -10.93 37.70
C HIS A 43 -10.64 -9.95 38.04
N PHE A 44 -10.12 -10.07 39.24
CA PHE A 44 -8.82 -9.52 39.60
C PHE A 44 -7.75 -10.29 38.80
N SER A 45 -7.56 -9.91 37.53
CA SER A 45 -6.40 -10.35 36.79
C SER A 45 -5.18 -9.65 37.40
N LEU A 46 -4.50 -10.39 38.28
CA LEU A 46 -3.26 -9.93 38.88
C LEU A 46 -2.28 -9.48 37.81
N PRO A 47 -1.85 -8.22 37.78
CA PRO A 47 -0.93 -7.70 36.74
C PRO A 47 0.43 -8.43 36.71
N ARG A 48 0.73 -9.24 37.73
CA ARG A 48 1.95 -10.03 37.84
C ARG A 48 2.09 -11.16 36.81
N MET A 49 0.98 -11.81 36.44
CA MET A 49 1.03 -12.91 35.47
C MET A 49 1.39 -12.43 34.05
N LYS A 50 0.92 -11.25 33.64
CA LYS A 50 1.28 -10.69 32.32
C LYS A 50 2.74 -10.32 32.17
N LEU A 51 3.42 -10.01 33.26
CA LEU A 51 4.85 -9.65 33.26
C LEU A 51 5.74 -10.90 33.17
N GLU A 52 5.35 -11.99 33.81
CA GLU A 52 6.09 -13.26 33.75
C GLU A 52 5.92 -13.95 32.41
N ASP A 53 4.73 -13.92 31.83
CA ASP A 53 4.47 -14.44 30.48
C ASP A 53 5.23 -13.64 29.40
N ARG A 54 5.29 -12.32 29.57
CA ARG A 54 6.07 -11.46 28.67
C ARG A 54 7.58 -11.70 28.80
N ARG A 55 8.08 -11.95 30.01
CA ARG A 55 9.49 -12.33 30.24
C ARG A 55 9.81 -13.69 29.65
N LYS A 56 8.94 -14.69 29.85
CA LYS A 56 9.07 -16.02 29.25
C LYS A 56 9.04 -15.95 27.71
N MET A 57 8.16 -15.13 27.17
CA MET A 57 8.07 -14.91 25.72
C MET A 57 9.34 -14.23 25.18
N LEU A 58 9.90 -13.24 25.90
CA LEU A 58 11.15 -12.59 25.52
C LEU A 58 12.37 -13.52 25.63
N LEU A 59 12.37 -14.44 26.62
CA LEU A 59 13.42 -15.43 26.79
C LEU A 59 13.31 -16.60 25.81
N SER A 60 12.11 -16.88 25.29
CA SER A 60 11.88 -17.89 24.24
C SER A 60 12.10 -17.37 22.82
N MET A 61 12.23 -16.06 22.63
CA MET A 61 12.62 -15.51 21.34
C MET A 61 14.08 -15.87 21.06
N PRO A 62 14.39 -16.40 19.87
CA PRO A 62 15.77 -16.67 19.50
C PRO A 62 16.56 -15.37 19.61
N LYS A 63 17.65 -15.40 20.36
CA LYS A 63 18.57 -14.27 20.44
C LYS A 63 19.12 -14.02 19.05
N LYS A 64 19.05 -12.77 18.62
CA LYS A 64 19.46 -12.34 17.28
C LYS A 64 20.92 -12.69 16.94
N ASP A 65 21.71 -13.04 17.95
CA ASP A 65 23.16 -13.24 17.84
C ASP A 65 23.59 -14.73 17.95
N GLU A 66 22.65 -15.66 18.16
CA GLU A 66 22.93 -17.09 18.07
C GLU A 66 22.67 -17.57 16.64
N GLY A 67 23.49 -17.06 15.70
CA GLY A 67 23.44 -17.48 14.32
C GLY A 67 23.90 -18.90 14.13
N THR A 68 23.06 -19.75 13.57
CA THR A 68 23.47 -20.99 12.89
C THR A 68 24.44 -20.65 11.75
N GLU A 69 25.40 -21.54 11.46
CA GLU A 69 26.29 -21.37 10.29
C GLU A 69 25.48 -21.09 9.04
N GLY A 70 25.49 -19.85 8.55
CA GLY A 70 24.67 -19.35 7.44
C GLY A 70 23.96 -18.03 7.73
N GLU A 71 23.63 -17.71 8.99
CA GLU A 71 23.01 -16.41 9.32
C GLU A 71 23.98 -15.23 9.19
N SER A 72 25.29 -15.48 9.30
CA SER A 72 26.30 -14.44 9.08
C SER A 72 26.31 -13.95 7.63
N SER A 73 26.03 -14.81 6.65
CA SER A 73 25.93 -14.41 5.25
C SER A 73 24.68 -13.57 4.98
N ILE A 74 23.55 -13.92 5.59
CA ILE A 74 22.29 -13.17 5.47
C ILE A 74 22.43 -11.79 6.11
N PHE A 75 23.16 -11.67 7.22
CA PHE A 75 23.40 -10.39 7.86
C PHE A 75 24.33 -9.49 7.03
N ILE A 76 25.39 -10.07 6.44
CA ILE A 76 26.31 -9.35 5.53
C ILE A 76 25.56 -8.86 4.28
N ASP A 77 24.70 -9.70 3.71
CA ASP A 77 23.89 -9.30 2.55
C ASP A 77 22.88 -8.21 2.90
N SER A 78 22.31 -8.25 4.13
CA SER A 78 21.42 -7.18 4.59
C SER A 78 22.15 -5.86 4.84
N ILE A 79 23.39 -5.88 5.31
CA ILE A 79 24.22 -4.67 5.47
C ILE A 79 24.58 -4.10 4.09
N LYS A 80 25.03 -4.93 3.15
CA LYS A 80 25.30 -4.49 1.78
C LYS A 80 24.06 -3.90 1.12
N SER A 81 22.88 -4.53 1.28
CA SER A 81 21.63 -4.01 0.77
C SER A 81 21.19 -2.72 1.45
N GLN A 82 21.61 -2.44 2.70
CA GLN A 82 21.38 -1.16 3.36
C GLN A 82 22.31 -0.06 2.84
N ASP A 83 23.57 -0.38 2.58
CA ASP A 83 24.54 0.57 1.99
C ASP A 83 24.11 0.98 0.58
N ASP A 84 23.53 0.03 -0.18
CA ASP A 84 22.99 0.29 -1.52
C ASP A 84 21.69 1.11 -1.50
N MET A 85 20.99 1.22 -0.35
CA MET A 85 19.78 2.03 -0.22
C MET A 85 20.05 3.54 -0.28
N PHE A 86 21.25 3.99 0.08
CA PHE A 86 21.60 5.40 0.10
C PHE A 86 22.40 5.78 -1.15
N PRO A 87 22.19 6.98 -1.68
CA PRO A 87 22.95 7.44 -2.83
C PRO A 87 24.40 7.67 -2.46
N ASN A 88 25.32 7.05 -3.20
CA ASN A 88 26.76 7.22 -3.12
C ASN A 88 27.25 8.15 -4.25
N GLU A 89 28.51 8.53 -4.26
CA GLU A 89 29.13 9.35 -5.30
C GLU A 89 29.03 8.68 -6.69
N ASP A 90 29.07 7.36 -6.76
CA ASP A 90 28.98 6.57 -7.98
C ASP A 90 27.54 6.35 -8.48
N THR A 91 26.53 6.59 -7.64
CA THR A 91 25.10 6.38 -7.98
C THR A 91 24.69 7.02 -9.30
N PRO A 92 25.15 8.24 -9.67
CA PRO A 92 24.76 8.86 -10.93
C PRO A 92 25.18 8.07 -12.17
N ASN A 93 26.22 7.27 -12.08
CA ASN A 93 26.82 6.51 -13.19
C ASN A 93 26.37 5.04 -13.18
N MET A 94 25.71 4.59 -12.11
CA MET A 94 25.20 3.21 -12.02
C MET A 94 24.20 2.92 -13.14
N LEU A 95 24.31 1.73 -13.72
CA LEU A 95 23.45 1.29 -14.82
C LEU A 95 22.23 0.53 -14.28
N PHE A 96 21.04 0.99 -14.63
CA PHE A 96 19.77 0.34 -14.35
C PHE A 96 19.12 -0.07 -15.68
N ASN A 97 19.01 -1.37 -15.92
CA ASN A 97 18.54 -1.90 -17.21
C ASN A 97 19.28 -1.32 -18.45
N GLY A 98 20.59 -1.09 -18.31
CA GLY A 98 21.41 -0.52 -19.38
C GLY A 98 21.34 1.00 -19.52
N ILE A 99 20.57 1.69 -18.68
CA ILE A 99 20.44 3.15 -18.68
C ILE A 99 21.13 3.71 -17.44
N PRO A 100 22.04 4.69 -17.56
CA PRO A 100 22.66 5.31 -16.40
C PRO A 100 21.62 6.09 -15.59
N PHE A 101 21.76 6.10 -14.27
CA PHE A 101 20.81 6.74 -13.37
C PHE A 101 20.46 8.19 -13.76
N LYS A 102 21.44 8.95 -14.26
CA LYS A 102 21.23 10.33 -14.75
C LYS A 102 20.20 10.43 -15.87
N GLU A 103 20.09 9.41 -16.71
CA GLU A 103 19.22 9.39 -17.90
C GLU A 103 17.88 8.72 -17.67
N VAL A 104 17.68 8.10 -16.50
CA VAL A 104 16.39 7.47 -16.16
C VAL A 104 15.30 8.55 -16.05
N PRO A 105 14.15 8.41 -16.74
CA PRO A 105 13.07 9.37 -16.69
C PRO A 105 12.49 9.54 -15.29
N ILE A 106 12.05 10.77 -14.99
CA ILE A 106 11.57 11.16 -13.67
C ILE A 106 10.04 11.20 -13.67
N CYS A 107 9.43 10.40 -12.83
CA CYS A 107 7.99 10.44 -12.55
C CYS A 107 7.74 11.34 -11.34
N ASN A 108 7.23 12.55 -11.57
CA ASN A 108 6.86 13.46 -10.50
C ASN A 108 5.41 13.20 -10.08
N ILE A 109 5.21 12.92 -8.80
CA ILE A 109 3.89 12.76 -8.16
C ILE A 109 3.63 13.96 -7.29
N ARG A 110 2.67 14.79 -7.67
CA ARG A 110 2.20 15.91 -6.86
C ARG A 110 0.90 15.52 -6.19
N SER A 111 0.94 15.21 -4.90
CA SER A 111 -0.22 14.86 -4.09
C SER A 111 -0.65 16.05 -3.23
N SER A 112 -1.77 16.67 -3.58
CA SER A 112 -2.43 17.71 -2.79
C SER A 112 -3.63 17.11 -2.03
N ARG A 113 -4.23 17.88 -1.12
CA ARG A 113 -5.43 17.43 -0.38
C ARG A 113 -6.60 17.07 -1.30
N ASN A 114 -6.72 17.75 -2.46
CA ASN A 114 -7.89 17.65 -3.34
C ASN A 114 -7.59 16.96 -4.67
N ASN A 115 -6.33 16.69 -5.02
CA ASN A 115 -6.00 16.11 -6.31
C ASN A 115 -4.61 15.45 -6.28
N THR A 116 -4.41 14.44 -7.12
CA THR A 116 -3.10 13.85 -7.42
C THR A 116 -2.80 14.03 -8.90
N ILE A 117 -1.62 14.56 -9.20
CA ILE A 117 -1.12 14.80 -10.56
C ILE A 117 0.18 14.05 -10.73
N MET A 118 0.33 13.33 -11.83
CA MET A 118 1.53 12.60 -12.20
C MET A 118 2.07 13.14 -13.52
N THR A 119 3.37 13.35 -13.58
CA THR A 119 4.04 13.85 -14.78
C THR A 119 5.30 13.06 -15.02
N LEU A 120 5.53 12.64 -16.26
CA LEU A 120 6.80 12.10 -16.70
C LEU A 120 7.65 13.21 -17.28
N THR A 121 8.84 13.38 -16.73
CA THR A 121 9.80 14.40 -17.16
C THR A 121 11.08 13.73 -17.65
N ASP A 122 11.61 14.23 -18.75
CA ASP A 122 12.89 13.81 -19.28
C ASP A 122 14.02 14.46 -18.45
N PRO A 123 14.96 13.69 -17.89
CA PRO A 123 16.02 14.23 -17.04
C PRO A 123 17.00 15.13 -17.77
N LYS A 124 17.21 14.92 -19.10
CA LYS A 124 18.16 15.73 -19.91
C LYS A 124 17.59 17.10 -20.26
N THR A 125 16.34 17.12 -20.74
CA THR A 125 15.72 18.34 -21.27
C THR A 125 14.84 19.05 -20.27
N GLY A 126 14.43 18.37 -19.18
CA GLY A 126 13.44 18.88 -18.24
C GLY A 126 12.01 18.95 -18.80
N LEU A 127 11.80 18.53 -20.05
CA LEU A 127 10.51 18.59 -20.68
C LEU A 127 9.55 17.53 -20.15
N THR A 128 8.31 17.92 -19.92
CA THR A 128 7.23 17.01 -19.52
C THR A 128 6.66 16.30 -20.74
N ARG A 129 6.77 14.97 -20.77
CA ARG A 129 6.30 14.14 -21.89
C ARG A 129 4.87 13.64 -21.72
N VAL A 130 4.47 13.35 -20.49
CA VAL A 130 3.14 12.81 -20.15
C VAL A 130 2.63 13.48 -18.89
N ILE A 131 1.35 13.85 -18.88
CA ILE A 131 0.66 14.38 -17.70
C ILE A 131 -0.62 13.60 -17.51
N ARG A 132 -0.90 13.16 -16.29
CA ARG A 132 -2.17 12.56 -15.87
C ARG A 132 -2.59 13.10 -14.51
N SER A 133 -3.88 13.21 -14.30
CA SER A 133 -4.47 13.65 -13.04
C SER A 133 -5.76 12.91 -12.76
N CYS A 134 -6.18 12.86 -11.50
CA CYS A 134 -7.44 12.21 -11.14
C CYS A 134 -8.66 12.80 -11.86
N GLY A 135 -8.59 14.07 -12.27
CA GLY A 135 -9.66 14.71 -13.05
C GLY A 135 -9.78 14.17 -14.46
N ILE A 136 -8.67 13.81 -15.12
CA ILE A 136 -8.64 13.21 -16.46
C ILE A 136 -9.27 11.81 -16.44
N GLU A 137 -9.07 11.06 -15.33
CA GLU A 137 -9.61 9.71 -15.13
C GLU A 137 -11.12 9.71 -14.75
N GLY A 138 -11.80 10.85 -14.86
CA GLY A 138 -13.23 10.95 -14.61
C GLY A 138 -13.64 11.20 -13.15
N PHE A 139 -12.70 11.29 -12.22
CA PHE A 139 -13.02 11.65 -10.83
C PHE A 139 -13.37 13.14 -10.73
N LYS A 140 -14.48 13.46 -10.08
CA LYS A 140 -14.98 14.85 -9.93
C LYS A 140 -14.99 15.27 -8.46
N ASN A 141 -14.87 16.56 -8.22
CA ASN A 141 -14.99 17.19 -6.90
C ASN A 141 -14.10 16.53 -5.82
N THR A 142 -14.64 16.21 -4.66
CA THR A 142 -13.95 15.60 -3.52
C THR A 142 -13.35 14.22 -3.82
N ARG A 143 -13.93 13.48 -4.77
CA ARG A 143 -13.45 12.15 -5.15
C ARG A 143 -12.03 12.16 -5.75
N LYS A 144 -11.56 13.30 -6.30
CA LYS A 144 -10.19 13.45 -6.81
C LYS A 144 -9.12 13.33 -5.73
N GLY A 145 -9.46 13.68 -4.48
CA GLY A 145 -8.56 13.59 -3.33
C GLY A 145 -8.53 12.23 -2.63
N THR A 146 -9.06 11.18 -3.23
CA THR A 146 -9.11 9.85 -2.62
C THR A 146 -7.92 8.99 -3.02
N ASN A 147 -7.60 8.00 -2.17
CA ASN A 147 -6.57 7.00 -2.46
C ASN A 147 -6.88 6.18 -3.71
N VAL A 148 -8.17 5.84 -3.91
CA VAL A 148 -8.65 5.07 -5.06
C VAL A 148 -8.42 5.85 -6.36
N ALA A 149 -8.74 7.15 -6.37
CA ALA A 149 -8.50 7.99 -7.54
C ALA A 149 -7.02 8.08 -7.90
N ALA A 150 -6.14 8.23 -6.91
CA ALA A 150 -4.70 8.27 -7.12
C ALA A 150 -4.16 6.93 -7.67
N GLN A 151 -4.64 5.81 -7.15
CA GLN A 151 -4.26 4.48 -7.63
C GLN A 151 -4.72 4.23 -9.07
N ALA A 152 -5.97 4.57 -9.40
CA ALA A 152 -6.50 4.46 -10.76
C ALA A 152 -5.69 5.31 -11.74
N THR A 153 -5.40 6.58 -11.37
CA THR A 153 -4.56 7.47 -12.19
C THR A 153 -3.15 6.88 -12.40
N ALA A 154 -2.59 6.23 -11.37
CA ALA A 154 -1.27 5.60 -11.48
C ALA A 154 -1.27 4.40 -12.42
N LEU A 155 -2.32 3.58 -12.40
CA LEU A 155 -2.48 2.44 -13.30
C LEU A 155 -2.58 2.88 -14.76
N THR A 156 -3.43 3.86 -15.07
CA THR A 156 -3.56 4.40 -16.44
C THR A 156 -2.29 5.11 -16.90
N PHE A 157 -1.62 5.83 -15.98
CA PHE A 157 -0.34 6.46 -16.26
C PHE A 157 0.74 5.44 -16.61
N SER A 158 0.85 4.35 -15.82
CA SER A 158 1.83 3.29 -16.08
C SER A 158 1.57 2.56 -17.39
N SER A 159 0.31 2.29 -17.77
CA SER A 159 -0.03 1.69 -19.07
C SER A 159 0.49 2.54 -20.23
N ILE A 160 0.27 3.86 -20.19
CA ILE A 160 0.74 4.80 -21.21
C ILE A 160 2.28 4.84 -21.27
N LEU A 161 2.97 4.71 -20.13
CA LEU A 161 4.43 4.69 -20.10
C LEU A 161 4.99 3.41 -20.70
N LEU A 162 4.38 2.26 -20.40
CA LEU A 162 4.77 0.97 -20.96
C LEU A 162 4.55 0.92 -22.48
N GLU A 163 3.44 1.47 -22.98
CA GLU A 163 3.17 1.63 -24.42
C GLU A 163 4.25 2.47 -25.12
N ARG A 164 4.81 3.46 -24.42
CA ARG A 164 5.91 4.30 -24.92
C ARG A 164 7.29 3.68 -24.71
N GLY A 165 7.38 2.47 -24.17
CA GLY A 165 8.62 1.74 -23.95
C GLY A 165 9.38 2.14 -22.68
N VAL A 166 8.80 2.98 -21.82
CA VAL A 166 9.41 3.37 -20.54
C VAL A 166 9.06 2.32 -19.48
N LYS A 167 10.05 1.50 -19.10
CA LYS A 167 9.89 0.45 -18.08
C LYS A 167 10.44 0.84 -16.71
N THR A 168 11.49 1.66 -16.69
CA THR A 168 12.22 2.07 -15.47
C THR A 168 12.04 3.56 -15.23
N VAL A 169 11.74 3.92 -13.97
CA VAL A 169 11.49 5.32 -13.59
C VAL A 169 12.09 5.64 -12.22
N ARG A 170 12.50 6.90 -12.04
CA ARG A 170 12.76 7.48 -10.73
C ARG A 170 11.49 8.21 -10.28
N VAL A 171 11.05 7.99 -9.06
CA VAL A 171 9.85 8.62 -8.52
C VAL A 171 10.25 9.78 -7.61
N VAL A 172 9.71 10.95 -7.90
CA VAL A 172 9.85 12.14 -7.06
C VAL A 172 8.47 12.51 -6.51
N VAL A 173 8.33 12.49 -5.20
CA VAL A 173 7.05 12.76 -4.53
C VAL A 173 7.05 14.15 -3.93
N ARG A 174 5.96 14.88 -4.12
CA ARG A 174 5.76 16.21 -3.54
C ARG A 174 4.37 16.35 -2.95
N GLY A 175 4.28 16.82 -1.72
CA GLY A 175 3.03 17.06 -1.01
C GLY A 175 2.63 15.92 -0.08
N THR A 176 1.69 16.22 0.81
CA THR A 176 1.23 15.34 1.91
C THR A 176 -0.23 14.90 1.73
N GLY A 177 -0.72 14.89 0.49
CA GLY A 177 -2.10 14.47 0.19
C GLY A 177 -2.34 12.97 0.40
N PRO A 178 -3.60 12.54 0.56
CA PRO A 178 -3.96 11.15 0.83
C PRO A 178 -3.54 10.18 -0.29
N GLY A 179 -3.45 10.65 -1.54
CA GLY A 179 -3.06 9.84 -2.69
C GLY A 179 -1.56 9.51 -2.81
N ARG A 180 -0.70 10.02 -1.91
CA ARG A 180 0.76 9.88 -1.99
C ARG A 180 1.22 8.42 -2.08
N MET A 181 0.86 7.60 -1.08
CA MET A 181 1.29 6.20 -1.04
C MET A 181 0.57 5.33 -2.07
N SER A 182 -0.71 5.62 -2.31
CA SER A 182 -1.53 4.89 -3.28
C SER A 182 -1.03 5.10 -4.72
N ALA A 183 -0.50 6.27 -5.03
CA ALA A 183 0.13 6.57 -6.31
C ALA A 183 1.38 5.70 -6.55
N ILE A 184 2.29 5.63 -5.56
CA ILE A 184 3.52 4.81 -5.67
C ILE A 184 3.16 3.33 -5.85
N LYS A 185 2.25 2.82 -5.01
CA LYS A 185 1.77 1.42 -5.11
C LYS A 185 1.10 1.15 -6.46
N GLY A 186 0.32 2.12 -6.96
CA GLY A 186 -0.33 2.03 -8.27
C GLY A 186 0.66 1.95 -9.43
N LEU A 187 1.78 2.67 -9.38
CA LEU A 187 2.84 2.58 -10.40
C LEU A 187 3.51 1.20 -10.38
N GLN A 188 3.76 0.63 -9.19
CA GLN A 188 4.30 -0.73 -9.06
C GLN A 188 3.32 -1.78 -9.60
N LEU A 189 2.04 -1.68 -9.24
CA LEU A 189 0.98 -2.58 -9.73
C LEU A 189 0.81 -2.47 -11.25
N GLY A 190 1.05 -1.30 -11.82
CA GLY A 190 1.03 -1.07 -13.26
C GLY A 190 2.26 -1.63 -14.00
N GLY A 191 3.20 -2.29 -13.31
CA GLY A 191 4.36 -2.97 -13.91
C GLY A 191 5.58 -2.08 -14.19
N LEU A 192 5.63 -0.86 -13.63
CA LEU A 192 6.82 -0.01 -13.72
C LEU A 192 7.85 -0.42 -12.68
N ASN A 193 9.11 -0.47 -13.10
CA ASN A 193 10.25 -0.67 -12.20
C ASN A 193 10.69 0.67 -11.60
N ILE A 194 10.51 0.81 -10.28
CA ILE A 194 10.88 2.00 -9.53
C ILE A 194 12.29 1.81 -8.96
N ILE A 195 13.25 2.61 -9.42
CA ILE A 195 14.64 2.55 -8.97
C ILE A 195 14.82 3.32 -7.66
N SER A 196 14.28 4.53 -7.59
CA SER A 196 14.42 5.40 -6.42
C SER A 196 13.14 6.17 -6.14
N VAL A 197 12.90 6.45 -4.87
CA VAL A 197 11.81 7.31 -4.41
C VAL A 197 12.42 8.44 -3.60
N SER A 198 12.23 9.67 -4.06
CA SER A 198 12.71 10.89 -3.40
C SER A 198 11.57 11.76 -2.96
N ASP A 199 11.65 12.33 -1.78
CA ASP A 199 10.69 13.32 -1.29
C ASP A 199 11.25 14.73 -1.47
N THR A 200 10.51 15.57 -2.22
CA THR A 200 10.85 16.97 -2.49
C THR A 200 9.77 17.91 -1.98
N THR A 201 9.04 17.50 -0.94
CA THR A 201 7.99 18.34 -0.35
C THR A 201 8.59 19.59 0.27
N PRO A 202 8.26 20.80 -0.22
CA PRO A 202 8.79 22.03 0.34
C PRO A 202 8.18 22.30 1.73
N VAL A 203 9.03 22.61 2.68
CA VAL A 203 8.63 23.05 4.02
C VAL A 203 8.86 24.54 4.12
N SER A 204 7.81 25.30 4.43
CA SER A 204 7.92 26.74 4.65
C SER A 204 8.31 27.03 6.10
N PHE A 205 9.38 27.80 6.30
CA PHE A 205 9.79 28.25 7.63
C PHE A 205 8.86 29.33 8.18
N ASN A 206 8.18 30.07 7.31
CA ASN A 206 7.19 31.09 7.68
C ASN A 206 5.90 30.86 6.89
N PRO A 207 5.04 29.90 7.31
CA PRO A 207 3.80 29.60 6.63
C PRO A 207 2.81 30.76 6.78
N PRO A 208 1.91 30.98 5.79
CA PRO A 208 0.88 32.01 5.90
C PRO A 208 -0.03 31.69 7.09
N ARG A 209 -0.40 32.74 7.80
CA ARG A 209 -1.35 32.62 8.93
C ARG A 209 -2.73 32.18 8.43
N PRO A 210 -3.49 31.43 9.24
CA PRO A 210 -4.86 31.08 8.90
C PRO A 210 -5.73 32.34 8.77
N PRO A 211 -6.79 32.31 7.94
CA PRO A 211 -7.70 33.42 7.81
C PRO A 211 -8.37 33.71 9.17
N ARG A 212 -8.67 35.01 9.39
CA ARG A 212 -9.38 35.43 10.60
C ARG A 212 -10.73 34.70 10.70
N PRO A 213 -11.09 34.14 11.87
CA PRO A 213 -12.41 33.55 12.05
C PRO A 213 -13.51 34.60 11.83
N ARG A 214 -14.64 34.18 11.31
CA ARG A 214 -15.79 35.05 11.12
C ARG A 214 -16.25 35.51 12.50
N SER A 215 -16.41 36.83 12.67
CA SER A 215 -17.12 37.40 13.82
C SER A 215 -18.62 37.14 13.65
N LEU A 216 -19.25 36.61 14.67
CA LEU A 216 -20.69 36.44 14.76
C LEU A 216 -21.31 37.80 15.14
#